data_3f49cb193d7f6f9e0a87ad491aaab2a3
#
_entry.id   3f49cb193d7f6f9e0a87ad491aaab2a3
#
_cell.length_a   1.000
_cell.length_b   1.000
_cell.length_c   1.000
_cell.angle_alpha   90.00
_cell.angle_beta   90.00
_cell.angle_gamma   90.00
#
_symmetry.space_group_name_H-M   'P 1'
#
loop_
_entity.id
_entity.type
_entity.pdbx_description
1 polymer ?
#
loop_
_entity_poly.entity_id
_entity_poly.type
_entity_poly.pdbx_seq_one_letter_code
_entity_poly.pdbx_strand_id
1 'polypeptide(L)'
;MLRAIRPKLLFASKIGCLFLSITLPSTVNADVGNTTYTYDGLGRLTTVCEAMPGWGDLTVYHFDAAGNRQTYQHSRTEQTLAVDNPIYSPNGKIMFIMQGDGNLVVYGNFGAGWTPLGWASNTVGSGATHASFQSDGNLVVYTASGVAWASDTWHSHCATLSIQDDGNVVIKDISGQIVWQTNTGGH
;
A
#
# COMPACT_ATOMS: atom_id res chain seq x y z
N MET A 1 32.42 -30.75 25.35
CA MET A 1 31.74 -30.23 26.55
C MET A 1 31.50 -28.73 26.35
N LEU A 2 30.34 -28.36 25.86
CA LEU A 2 29.91 -26.95 25.77
C LEU A 2 28.83 -26.70 26.82
N ARG A 3 29.13 -25.83 27.77
CA ARG A 3 28.19 -25.40 28.81
C ARG A 3 27.20 -24.35 28.23
N ALA A 4 25.93 -24.68 28.36
CA ALA A 4 24.83 -23.72 28.08
C ALA A 4 24.78 -22.63 29.15
N ILE A 5 24.83 -21.38 28.72
CA ILE A 5 24.63 -20.22 29.60
C ILE A 5 23.12 -19.85 29.52
N ARG A 6 22.43 -19.99 30.65
CA ARG A 6 21.05 -19.50 30.82
C ARG A 6 21.05 -18.04 31.21
N PRO A 7 20.29 -17.15 30.58
CA PRO A 7 20.10 -15.80 31.09
C PRO A 7 19.10 -15.78 32.25
N LYS A 8 19.46 -15.06 33.32
CA LYS A 8 18.59 -14.77 34.47
C LYS A 8 17.56 -13.71 34.08
N LEU A 9 16.27 -14.01 34.32
CA LEU A 9 15.20 -13.02 34.30
C LEU A 9 15.38 -12.08 35.51
N LEU A 10 15.50 -10.78 35.28
CA LEU A 10 15.27 -9.73 36.27
C LEU A 10 13.87 -9.17 36.07
N PHE A 11 12.99 -9.33 37.06
CA PHE A 11 11.73 -8.62 37.16
C PHE A 11 11.98 -7.19 37.63
N ALA A 12 11.57 -6.20 36.83
CA ALA A 12 11.35 -4.84 37.35
C ALA A 12 10.06 -4.28 36.74
N SER A 13 9.09 -4.06 37.64
CA SER A 13 7.81 -3.40 37.39
C SER A 13 8.01 -1.95 37.08
N LYS A 14 7.41 -1.46 35.96
CA LYS A 14 6.68 -0.19 35.87
C LYS A 14 6.07 -0.03 34.46
N ILE A 15 4.81 0.32 34.48
CA ILE A 15 3.91 0.58 33.38
C ILE A 15 4.47 1.68 32.44
N GLY A 16 4.63 1.34 31.18
CA GLY A 16 4.89 2.27 30.09
C GLY A 16 4.68 1.51 28.78
N CYS A 17 3.66 1.90 28.00
CA CYS A 17 3.43 1.35 26.66
C CYS A 17 4.67 1.61 25.78
N LEU A 18 5.49 0.60 25.61
CA LEU A 18 6.57 0.61 24.65
C LEU A 18 6.16 -0.27 23.48
N PHE A 19 5.91 0.34 22.33
CA PHE A 19 5.74 -0.38 21.07
C PHE A 19 7.09 -1.04 20.74
N LEU A 20 7.18 -2.33 20.95
CA LEU A 20 8.33 -3.13 20.55
C LEU A 20 8.00 -3.79 19.22
N SER A 21 8.42 -3.19 18.13
CA SER A 21 8.48 -3.87 16.83
C SER A 21 9.65 -4.85 16.86
N ILE A 22 9.36 -6.13 16.98
CA ILE A 22 10.36 -7.19 16.89
C ILE A 22 10.52 -7.55 15.41
N THR A 23 11.53 -6.97 14.76
CA THR A 23 12.02 -7.48 13.49
C THR A 23 13.02 -8.59 13.79
N LEU A 24 12.66 -9.85 13.50
CA LEU A 24 13.61 -10.97 13.54
C LEU A 24 14.24 -11.08 12.14
N PRO A 25 15.55 -10.90 11.98
CA PRO A 25 16.20 -11.21 10.73
C PRO A 25 16.46 -12.73 10.67
N SER A 26 15.75 -13.42 9.79
CA SER A 26 16.15 -14.77 9.39
C SER A 26 16.73 -14.73 7.98
N THR A 27 18.04 -14.74 7.88
CA THR A 27 18.76 -14.91 6.61
C THR A 27 18.83 -16.37 6.25
N VAL A 28 18.12 -16.78 5.20
CA VAL A 28 18.36 -18.00 4.46
C VAL A 28 18.56 -17.62 3.00
N ASN A 29 19.78 -17.80 2.48
CA ASN A 29 20.14 -17.54 1.10
C ASN A 29 19.58 -18.63 0.18
N ALA A 30 18.63 -18.25 -0.67
CA ALA A 30 18.34 -18.77 -2.01
C ALA A 30 17.19 -17.94 -2.54
N ASP A 31 17.35 -17.08 -3.56
CA ASP A 31 16.33 -16.25 -4.25
C ASP A 31 15.11 -15.89 -3.39
N VAL A 32 15.33 -15.38 -2.18
CA VAL A 32 14.33 -15.36 -1.13
C VAL A 32 13.76 -13.96 -1.10
N GLY A 33 12.50 -13.85 -1.50
CA GLY A 33 11.68 -12.70 -1.19
C GLY A 33 11.68 -12.43 0.31
N ASN A 34 11.63 -11.16 0.68
CA ASN A 34 11.48 -10.76 2.07
C ASN A 34 10.04 -10.99 2.49
N THR A 35 9.81 -11.79 3.55
CA THR A 35 8.48 -11.91 4.15
C THR A 35 8.40 -11.01 5.37
N THR A 36 7.43 -10.10 5.36
CA THR A 36 7.14 -9.20 6.48
C THR A 36 5.85 -9.63 7.16
N TYR A 37 5.87 -9.65 8.48
CA TYR A 37 4.72 -9.99 9.31
C TYR A 37 4.34 -8.78 10.16
N THR A 38 3.03 -8.46 10.23
CA THR A 38 2.53 -7.47 11.17
C THR A 38 1.59 -8.12 12.19
N TYR A 39 1.56 -7.55 13.38
CA TYR A 39 0.77 -8.06 14.50
C TYR A 39 -0.02 -6.92 15.13
N ASP A 40 -1.20 -7.23 15.66
CA ASP A 40 -1.98 -6.26 16.44
C ASP A 40 -1.45 -6.12 17.88
N GLY A 41 -2.06 -5.22 18.65
CA GLY A 41 -1.68 -4.98 20.05
C GLY A 41 -1.85 -6.17 21.00
N LEU A 42 -2.52 -7.25 20.55
CA LEU A 42 -2.69 -8.52 21.27
C LEU A 42 -1.71 -9.60 20.78
N GLY A 43 -0.80 -9.26 19.87
CA GLY A 43 0.18 -10.19 19.30
C GLY A 43 -0.41 -11.16 18.27
N ARG A 44 -1.59 -10.90 17.71
CA ARG A 44 -2.18 -11.71 16.65
C ARG A 44 -1.65 -11.26 15.29
N LEU A 45 -1.30 -12.21 14.44
CA LEU A 45 -0.85 -11.95 13.08
C LEU A 45 -1.98 -11.29 12.26
N THR A 46 -1.76 -10.05 11.80
CA THR A 46 -2.73 -9.30 11.00
C THR A 46 -2.41 -9.26 9.52
N THR A 47 -1.12 -9.33 9.18
CA THR A 47 -0.72 -9.24 7.78
C THR A 47 0.52 -10.07 7.51
N VAL A 48 0.57 -10.70 6.36
CA VAL A 48 1.78 -11.30 5.77
C VAL A 48 1.99 -10.68 4.41
N CYS A 49 3.17 -10.12 4.18
CA CYS A 49 3.62 -9.65 2.88
C CYS A 49 4.79 -10.51 2.41
N GLU A 50 4.63 -11.15 1.28
CA GLU A 50 5.68 -11.89 0.59
C GLU A 50 6.17 -11.07 -0.60
N ALA A 51 7.30 -10.40 -0.44
CA ALA A 51 7.94 -9.61 -1.49
C ALA A 51 8.97 -10.45 -2.22
N MET A 52 8.72 -10.73 -3.50
CA MET A 52 9.65 -11.38 -4.42
C MET A 52 10.15 -10.37 -5.45
N PRO A 53 11.29 -10.58 -6.13
CA PRO A 53 11.71 -9.73 -7.23
C PRO A 53 10.60 -9.61 -8.28
N GLY A 54 10.06 -8.38 -8.44
CA GLY A 54 9.01 -8.05 -9.42
C GLY A 54 7.58 -8.37 -9.03
N TRP A 55 7.30 -8.89 -7.81
CA TRP A 55 5.93 -9.09 -7.33
C TRP A 55 5.83 -9.13 -5.80
N GLY A 56 4.64 -8.88 -5.28
CA GLY A 56 4.32 -8.98 -3.86
C GLY A 56 2.92 -9.56 -3.65
N ASP A 57 2.81 -10.48 -2.72
CA ASP A 57 1.55 -11.05 -2.27
C ASP A 57 1.22 -10.57 -0.87
N LEU A 58 0.01 -10.03 -0.70
CA LEU A 58 -0.49 -9.52 0.56
C LEU A 58 -1.59 -10.44 1.09
N THR A 59 -1.41 -10.97 2.29
CA THR A 59 -2.46 -11.67 3.03
C THR A 59 -2.85 -10.86 4.26
N VAL A 60 -4.13 -10.52 4.36
CA VAL A 60 -4.70 -9.77 5.50
C VAL A 60 -5.64 -10.67 6.29
N TYR A 61 -5.49 -10.70 7.60
CA TYR A 61 -6.33 -11.47 8.52
C TYR A 61 -7.25 -10.55 9.32
N HIS A 62 -8.54 -10.90 9.36
CA HIS A 62 -9.55 -10.20 10.15
C HIS A 62 -9.99 -11.07 11.31
N PHE A 63 -10.14 -10.45 12.50
CA PHE A 63 -10.55 -11.11 13.72
C PHE A 63 -11.84 -10.51 14.28
N ASP A 64 -12.68 -11.35 14.93
CA ASP A 64 -13.83 -10.88 15.69
C ASP A 64 -13.40 -10.31 17.06
N ALA A 65 -14.36 -9.77 17.80
CA ALA A 65 -14.11 -9.22 19.14
C ALA A 65 -13.64 -10.28 20.14
N ALA A 66 -13.92 -11.57 19.90
CA ALA A 66 -13.47 -12.70 20.73
C ALA A 66 -12.07 -13.19 20.35
N GLY A 67 -11.48 -12.65 19.27
CA GLY A 67 -10.16 -13.00 18.80
C GLY A 67 -10.10 -14.19 17.85
N ASN A 68 -11.24 -14.68 17.36
CA ASN A 68 -11.27 -15.74 16.34
C ASN A 68 -11.03 -15.12 14.96
N ARG A 69 -10.25 -15.80 14.13
CA ARG A 69 -10.05 -15.39 12.74
C ARG A 69 -11.35 -15.62 11.97
N GLN A 70 -11.95 -14.53 11.47
CA GLN A 70 -13.17 -14.56 10.67
C GLN A 70 -12.90 -14.82 9.19
N THR A 71 -11.96 -14.03 8.64
CA THR A 71 -11.61 -14.10 7.23
C THR A 71 -10.12 -13.90 7.03
N TYR A 72 -9.61 -14.36 5.91
CA TYR A 72 -8.35 -13.88 5.36
C TYR A 72 -8.59 -13.44 3.91
N GLN A 73 -7.91 -12.38 3.49
CA GLN A 73 -7.88 -11.93 2.11
C GLN A 73 -6.46 -12.09 1.59
N HIS A 74 -6.36 -12.73 0.44
CA HIS A 74 -5.11 -12.89 -0.29
C HIS A 74 -5.25 -12.13 -1.61
N SER A 75 -4.35 -11.20 -1.87
CA SER A 75 -4.38 -10.40 -3.10
C SER A 75 -2.98 -10.10 -3.59
N ARG A 76 -2.78 -10.20 -4.89
CA ARG A 76 -1.69 -9.49 -5.54
C ARG A 76 -2.03 -8.02 -5.57
N THR A 77 -1.09 -7.19 -5.15
CA THR A 77 -1.30 -5.74 -5.09
C THR A 77 -1.06 -5.07 -6.45
N GLU A 78 -1.51 -5.71 -7.54
CA GLU A 78 -1.38 -5.16 -8.88
C GLU A 78 -2.73 -4.71 -9.41
N GLN A 79 -2.85 -3.44 -9.76
CA GLN A 79 -4.07 -2.84 -10.28
C GLN A 79 -3.78 -2.00 -11.52
N THR A 80 -4.36 -2.39 -12.66
CA THR A 80 -4.29 -1.61 -13.90
C THR A 80 -5.47 -0.64 -13.98
N LEU A 81 -5.15 0.64 -14.21
CA LEU A 81 -6.10 1.69 -14.50
C LEU A 81 -6.11 1.90 -16.02
N ALA A 82 -7.08 1.30 -16.70
CA ALA A 82 -7.28 1.50 -18.12
C ALA A 82 -7.79 2.92 -18.41
N VAL A 83 -7.56 3.41 -19.63
CA VAL A 83 -8.06 4.70 -20.07
C VAL A 83 -9.59 4.76 -19.93
N ASP A 84 -10.08 5.86 -19.38
CA ASP A 84 -11.49 6.18 -19.15
C ASP A 84 -12.24 5.17 -18.26
N ASN A 85 -11.51 4.34 -17.50
CA ASN A 85 -12.06 3.44 -16.50
C ASN A 85 -11.64 3.87 -15.08
N PRO A 86 -12.38 4.78 -14.44
CA PRO A 86 -11.99 5.37 -13.17
C PRO A 86 -12.18 4.42 -11.99
N ILE A 87 -11.39 4.66 -10.93
CA ILE A 87 -11.63 4.11 -9.60
C ILE A 87 -12.13 5.23 -8.68
N TYR A 88 -12.98 4.85 -7.73
CA TYR A 88 -13.68 5.82 -6.86
C TYR A 88 -13.33 5.60 -5.39
N SER A 89 -13.49 6.67 -4.60
CA SER A 89 -13.52 6.56 -3.14
C SER A 89 -14.75 5.78 -2.67
N PRO A 90 -14.77 5.27 -1.42
CA PRO A 90 -15.89 4.51 -0.86
C PRO A 90 -17.23 5.26 -0.94
N ASN A 91 -17.25 6.60 -0.76
CA ASN A 91 -18.45 7.41 -0.85
C ASN A 91 -18.84 7.82 -2.29
N GLY A 92 -18.04 7.43 -3.30
CA GLY A 92 -18.27 7.72 -4.71
C GLY A 92 -18.07 9.19 -5.13
N LYS A 93 -17.55 10.05 -4.23
CA LYS A 93 -17.39 11.50 -4.53
C LYS A 93 -16.02 11.86 -5.09
N ILE A 94 -15.03 11.01 -4.95
CA ILE A 94 -13.68 11.20 -5.48
C ILE A 94 -13.44 10.18 -6.58
N MET A 95 -12.86 10.64 -7.68
CA MET A 95 -12.56 9.83 -8.86
C MET A 95 -11.09 9.97 -9.21
N PHE A 96 -10.41 8.83 -9.36
CA PHE A 96 -9.05 8.77 -9.87
C PHE A 96 -9.08 8.09 -11.23
N ILE A 97 -8.66 8.80 -12.27
CA ILE A 97 -8.89 8.39 -13.65
C ILE A 97 -7.65 8.60 -14.52
N MET A 98 -7.34 7.58 -15.32
CA MET A 98 -6.45 7.66 -16.46
C MET A 98 -7.26 8.13 -17.66
N GLN A 99 -7.03 9.36 -18.14
CA GLN A 99 -7.79 9.98 -19.19
C GLN A 99 -7.29 9.61 -20.59
N GLY A 100 -8.16 9.73 -21.61
CA GLY A 100 -7.81 9.47 -23.00
C GLY A 100 -6.76 10.42 -23.60
N ASP A 101 -6.49 11.57 -22.96
CA ASP A 101 -5.40 12.48 -23.33
C ASP A 101 -4.03 12.06 -22.79
N GLY A 102 -3.97 10.96 -22.01
CA GLY A 102 -2.76 10.42 -21.43
C GLY A 102 -2.44 10.93 -20.02
N ASN A 103 -3.36 11.67 -19.37
CA ASN A 103 -3.15 12.25 -18.04
C ASN A 103 -3.84 11.42 -16.95
N LEU A 104 -3.18 11.20 -15.84
CA LEU A 104 -3.77 10.58 -14.63
C LEU A 104 -4.17 11.72 -13.68
N VAL A 105 -5.46 11.79 -13.28
CA VAL A 105 -6.02 12.97 -12.61
C VAL A 105 -6.93 12.57 -11.44
N VAL A 106 -6.99 13.41 -10.41
CA VAL A 106 -7.96 13.30 -9.31
C VAL A 106 -9.07 14.33 -9.50
N TYR A 107 -10.33 13.87 -9.44
CA TYR A 107 -11.52 14.71 -9.48
C TYR A 107 -12.38 14.51 -8.23
N GLY A 108 -13.10 15.57 -7.86
CA GLY A 108 -14.14 15.53 -6.83
C GLY A 108 -15.49 15.99 -7.37
N ASN A 109 -16.58 15.41 -6.82
CA ASN A 109 -17.96 15.84 -7.07
C ASN A 109 -18.67 16.16 -5.76
N PHE A 110 -18.79 17.44 -5.47
CA PHE A 110 -19.42 17.97 -4.24
C PHE A 110 -20.76 18.66 -4.55
N GLY A 111 -21.44 18.24 -5.61
CA GLY A 111 -22.77 18.72 -6.00
C GLY A 111 -22.82 19.63 -7.23
N ALA A 112 -21.67 20.12 -7.72
CA ALA A 112 -21.57 20.97 -8.91
C ALA A 112 -21.02 20.22 -10.15
N GLY A 113 -20.91 18.88 -10.09
CA GLY A 113 -20.27 18.07 -11.10
C GLY A 113 -18.80 17.75 -10.75
N TRP A 114 -18.13 17.03 -11.64
CA TRP A 114 -16.73 16.61 -11.46
C TRP A 114 -15.78 17.77 -11.73
N THR A 115 -14.93 18.12 -10.76
CA THR A 115 -13.90 19.15 -10.86
C THR A 115 -12.54 18.61 -10.45
N PRO A 116 -11.43 18.98 -11.14
CA PRO A 116 -10.09 18.56 -10.74
C PRO A 116 -9.75 19.06 -9.32
N LEU A 117 -9.12 18.21 -8.51
CA LEU A 117 -8.70 18.53 -7.14
C LEU A 117 -7.27 19.08 -7.04
N GLY A 118 -6.65 19.43 -8.16
CA GLY A 118 -5.35 20.10 -8.18
C GLY A 118 -4.15 19.16 -8.33
N TRP A 119 -4.36 17.85 -8.46
CA TRP A 119 -3.28 16.92 -8.79
C TRP A 119 -3.51 16.23 -10.13
N ALA A 120 -2.45 16.13 -10.92
CA ALA A 120 -2.37 15.35 -12.13
C ALA A 120 -0.93 14.87 -12.37
N SER A 121 -0.76 13.78 -13.10
CA SER A 121 0.57 13.29 -13.52
C SER A 121 1.29 14.20 -14.53
N ASN A 122 0.58 15.16 -15.13
CA ASN A 122 1.08 16.09 -16.16
C ASN A 122 1.66 15.35 -17.39
N THR A 123 1.00 14.26 -17.79
CA THR A 123 1.38 13.41 -18.92
C THR A 123 0.52 13.59 -20.17
N VAL A 124 -0.23 14.72 -20.27
CA VAL A 124 -1.05 15.03 -21.44
C VAL A 124 -0.20 14.97 -22.72
N GLY A 125 -0.72 14.28 -23.73
CA GLY A 125 -0.03 14.16 -25.02
C GLY A 125 1.17 13.24 -25.06
N SER A 126 1.49 12.54 -23.95
CA SER A 126 2.59 11.58 -23.90
C SER A 126 2.33 10.30 -24.70
N GLY A 127 1.07 10.05 -25.11
CA GLY A 127 0.65 8.79 -25.69
C GLY A 127 0.52 7.68 -24.64
N ALA A 128 0.29 8.04 -23.38
CA ALA A 128 0.09 7.07 -22.32
C ALA A 128 -1.16 6.22 -22.57
N THR A 129 -1.03 4.92 -22.32
CA THR A 129 -2.04 3.90 -22.63
C THR A 129 -2.75 3.36 -21.41
N HIS A 130 -2.13 3.44 -20.24
CA HIS A 130 -2.68 3.01 -18.96
C HIS A 130 -1.81 3.49 -17.81
N ALA A 131 -2.36 3.45 -16.60
CA ALA A 131 -1.57 3.48 -15.38
C ALA A 131 -1.64 2.10 -14.70
N SER A 132 -0.60 1.73 -13.94
CA SER A 132 -0.56 0.50 -13.17
C SER A 132 -0.02 0.78 -11.77
N PHE A 133 -0.75 0.37 -10.76
CA PHE A 133 -0.23 0.23 -9.42
C PHE A 133 0.34 -1.19 -9.30
N GLN A 134 1.64 -1.28 -9.15
CA GLN A 134 2.40 -2.52 -9.26
C GLN A 134 2.59 -3.19 -7.90
N SER A 135 2.87 -4.48 -7.90
CA SER A 135 3.10 -5.27 -6.68
C SER A 135 4.38 -4.89 -5.92
N ASP A 136 5.29 -4.14 -6.55
CA ASP A 136 6.46 -3.53 -5.90
C ASP A 136 6.10 -2.23 -5.13
N GLY A 137 4.83 -1.79 -5.21
CA GLY A 137 4.33 -0.58 -4.57
C GLY A 137 4.41 0.67 -5.42
N ASN A 138 4.84 0.58 -6.68
CA ASN A 138 4.96 1.73 -7.56
C ASN A 138 3.69 1.98 -8.37
N LEU A 139 3.25 3.23 -8.44
CA LEU A 139 2.21 3.67 -9.37
C LEU A 139 2.88 4.28 -10.59
N VAL A 140 2.63 3.73 -11.77
CA VAL A 140 3.33 4.07 -13.00
C VAL A 140 2.35 4.38 -14.11
N VAL A 141 2.59 5.45 -14.88
CA VAL A 141 1.88 5.77 -16.14
C VAL A 141 2.75 5.31 -17.30
N TYR A 142 2.20 4.44 -18.15
CA TYR A 142 2.90 3.82 -19.25
C TYR A 142 2.45 4.35 -20.61
N THR A 143 3.43 4.52 -21.51
CA THR A 143 3.24 4.70 -22.96
C THR A 143 3.55 3.39 -23.68
N ALA A 144 3.33 3.35 -24.99
CA ALA A 144 3.75 2.22 -25.82
C ALA A 144 5.29 2.02 -25.84
N SER A 145 6.07 3.06 -25.51
CA SER A 145 7.55 3.05 -25.59
C SER A 145 8.24 3.06 -24.22
N GLY A 146 7.50 3.18 -23.11
CA GLY A 146 8.08 3.20 -21.77
C GLY A 146 7.27 3.95 -20.74
N VAL A 147 7.93 4.45 -19.70
CA VAL A 147 7.32 5.15 -18.57
C VAL A 147 7.19 6.64 -18.88
N ALA A 148 5.97 7.19 -18.69
CA ALA A 148 5.71 8.63 -18.76
C ALA A 148 5.82 9.31 -17.39
N TRP A 149 5.40 8.62 -16.31
CA TRP A 149 5.45 9.11 -14.95
C TRP A 149 5.46 7.94 -13.96
N ALA A 150 6.05 8.11 -12.78
CA ALA A 150 6.01 7.16 -11.69
C ALA A 150 5.96 7.87 -10.33
N SER A 151 5.37 7.21 -9.33
CA SER A 151 5.38 7.67 -7.93
C SER A 151 6.72 7.43 -7.23
N ASP A 152 7.63 6.66 -7.83
CA ASP A 152 8.94 6.28 -7.31
C ASP A 152 8.90 5.54 -5.95
N THR A 153 7.83 4.77 -5.73
CA THR A 153 7.59 3.99 -4.49
C THR A 153 7.90 2.50 -4.64
N TRP A 154 8.65 2.11 -5.62
CA TRP A 154 8.94 0.71 -6.01
C TRP A 154 9.64 -0.15 -4.93
N HIS A 155 10.10 0.43 -3.84
CA HIS A 155 10.60 -0.31 -2.66
C HIS A 155 9.51 -0.70 -1.64
N SER A 156 8.27 -0.24 -1.85
CA SER A 156 7.18 -0.42 -0.90
C SER A 156 6.33 -1.65 -1.27
N HIS A 157 6.97 -2.82 -1.32
CA HIS A 157 6.27 -4.07 -1.61
C HIS A 157 5.06 -4.27 -0.71
N CYS A 158 3.98 -4.82 -1.25
CA CYS A 158 2.69 -4.98 -0.59
C CYS A 158 2.05 -3.68 -0.10
N ALA A 159 2.46 -2.54 -0.66
CA ALA A 159 1.76 -1.28 -0.43
C ALA A 159 0.33 -1.35 -0.97
N THR A 160 -0.51 -0.46 -0.49
CA THR A 160 -1.90 -0.31 -0.92
C THR A 160 -2.13 1.07 -1.50
N LEU A 161 -2.80 1.14 -2.66
CA LEU A 161 -3.32 2.37 -3.24
C LEU A 161 -4.74 2.60 -2.71
N SER A 162 -5.03 3.78 -2.17
CA SER A 162 -6.33 4.13 -1.63
C SER A 162 -6.78 5.51 -2.10
N ILE A 163 -8.00 5.57 -2.62
CA ILE A 163 -8.70 6.82 -2.92
C ILE A 163 -9.57 7.13 -1.71
N GLN A 164 -9.24 8.22 -0.99
CA GLN A 164 -9.88 8.57 0.27
C GLN A 164 -11.08 9.50 0.04
N ASP A 165 -12.05 9.42 0.95
CA ASP A 165 -13.29 10.22 0.89
C ASP A 165 -13.05 11.72 1.09
N ASP A 166 -11.90 12.09 1.66
CA ASP A 166 -11.47 13.48 1.85
C ASP A 166 -10.84 14.12 0.59
N GLY A 167 -10.71 13.37 -0.50
CA GLY A 167 -10.13 13.84 -1.75
C GLY A 167 -8.69 13.43 -1.99
N ASN A 168 -8.00 12.85 -1.00
CA ASN A 168 -6.61 12.44 -1.15
C ASN A 168 -6.49 11.05 -1.79
N VAL A 169 -5.50 10.86 -2.65
CA VAL A 169 -5.05 9.54 -3.12
C VAL A 169 -3.72 9.24 -2.48
N VAL A 170 -3.63 8.09 -1.81
CA VAL A 170 -2.45 7.72 -1.01
C VAL A 170 -1.94 6.34 -1.36
N ILE A 171 -0.62 6.17 -1.31
CA ILE A 171 0.05 4.87 -1.26
C ILE A 171 0.57 4.70 0.17
N LYS A 172 0.15 3.61 0.83
CA LYS A 172 0.60 3.25 2.18
C LYS A 172 1.38 1.96 2.13
N ASP A 173 2.50 1.94 2.82
CA ASP A 173 3.26 0.71 3.03
C ASP A 173 2.53 -0.26 3.97
N ILE A 174 3.11 -1.45 4.17
CA ILE A 174 2.55 -2.49 5.04
C ILE A 174 2.42 -2.06 6.51
N SER A 175 3.17 -1.05 6.96
CA SER A 175 3.06 -0.47 8.31
C SER A 175 1.93 0.55 8.43
N GLY A 176 1.29 0.92 7.30
CA GLY A 176 0.28 1.96 7.19
C GLY A 176 0.85 3.37 7.04
N GLN A 177 2.18 3.51 6.90
CA GLN A 177 2.81 4.80 6.64
C GLN A 177 2.55 5.24 5.20
N ILE A 178 2.20 6.52 5.02
CA ILE A 178 2.05 7.11 3.69
C ILE A 178 3.44 7.29 3.08
N VAL A 179 3.69 6.59 1.96
CA VAL A 179 4.93 6.68 1.18
C VAL A 179 4.78 7.60 -0.03
N TRP A 180 3.54 7.85 -0.47
CA TRP A 180 3.21 8.82 -1.50
C TRP A 180 1.76 9.28 -1.37
N GLN A 181 1.48 10.52 -1.81
CA GLN A 181 0.12 11.06 -1.82
C GLN A 181 -0.03 12.23 -2.81
N THR A 182 -1.27 12.49 -3.23
CA THR A 182 -1.61 13.62 -4.10
C THR A 182 -1.68 14.96 -3.38
N ASN A 183 -1.80 14.97 -2.05
CA ASN A 183 -2.00 16.17 -1.21
C ASN A 183 -3.27 16.95 -1.60
N THR A 184 -4.33 16.24 -2.00
CA THR A 184 -5.63 16.81 -2.40
C THR A 184 -6.71 16.58 -1.34
N GLY A 185 -6.36 16.22 -0.12
CA GLY A 185 -7.31 16.03 0.99
C GLY A 185 -7.88 17.35 1.53
N GLY A 186 -8.97 17.21 2.31
CA GLY A 186 -9.60 18.35 2.99
C GLY A 186 -10.91 18.84 2.34
N HIS A 187 -11.57 17.96 1.57
CA HIS A 187 -12.86 18.23 0.89
C HIS A 187 -14.05 17.54 1.55
#